data_5ba12deb919a1f6cbfdb46c4e5a3558e
#
_entry.id   5ba12deb919a1f6cbfdb46c4e5a3558e
#
_cell.length_a   1.000
_cell.length_b   1.000
_cell.length_c   1.000
_cell.angle_alpha   90.00
_cell.angle_beta   90.00
_cell.angle_gamma   90.00
#
_symmetry.space_group_name_H-M   'P 1'
#
loop_
_entity.id
_entity.type
_entity.pdbx_description
1 polymer ?
#
loop_
_entity_poly.entity_id
_entity_poly.type
_entity_poly.pdbx_seq_one_letter_code
_entity_poly.pdbx_strand_id
1 'polypeptide(L)'
;NRREDVWCERVYSPWHDLDKVMREQQIPLFALESQDPIKDFDFLGITIQFEMCYTNILQILDLSQIPLHAKDRTLDDPFVIGGGPCTYNPEPIAEFFDLFYIGEGETAYDELLDAYKEWKGSGKSRREFLERAAQIEGLYVPLFYDAAYNEDGTLKSFTPNNEYAPATVKKQIVMDVTDAPYPMKPVVPFIKVTQDRVVLEIQRGCIRG
;
A
#
# COMPACT_ATOMS: atom_id res chain seq x y z
N ASN A 1 6.83 5.82 -12.23
CA ASN A 1 6.64 6.63 -13.47
C ASN A 1 7.18 5.94 -14.75
N ARG A 2 7.11 4.60 -14.84
CA ARG A 2 7.41 3.86 -16.10
C ARG A 2 6.27 4.03 -17.11
N ARG A 3 5.04 4.10 -16.62
CA ARG A 3 3.82 4.30 -17.41
C ARG A 3 3.56 5.79 -17.62
N GLU A 4 3.09 6.18 -18.80
CA GLU A 4 2.74 7.56 -19.12
C GLU A 4 1.42 8.02 -18.47
N ASP A 5 0.56 7.05 -18.11
CA ASP A 5 -0.74 7.28 -17.48
C ASP A 5 -0.69 7.20 -15.93
N VAL A 6 0.52 7.14 -15.33
CA VAL A 6 0.72 7.03 -13.88
C VAL A 6 1.71 8.09 -13.41
N TRP A 7 1.26 8.86 -12.41
CA TRP A 7 2.09 9.84 -11.69
C TRP A 7 2.30 9.37 -10.25
N CYS A 8 3.55 9.18 -9.85
CA CYS A 8 3.90 8.71 -8.51
C CYS A 8 4.75 9.75 -7.80
N GLU A 9 4.32 10.14 -6.61
CA GLU A 9 5.00 11.06 -5.73
C GLU A 9 5.31 10.42 -4.37
N ARG A 10 6.12 11.08 -3.58
CA ARG A 10 6.56 10.59 -2.29
C ARG A 10 5.95 11.37 -1.15
N VAL A 11 5.67 10.68 -0.06
CA VAL A 11 5.25 11.28 1.20
C VAL A 11 5.93 10.56 2.36
N TYR A 12 6.22 11.28 3.43
CA TYR A 12 6.79 10.73 4.66
C TYR A 12 5.97 11.17 5.86
N SER A 13 5.92 10.30 6.88
CA SER A 13 5.41 10.66 8.19
C SER A 13 6.24 11.82 8.77
N PRO A 14 5.64 12.97 9.08
CA PRO A 14 6.39 14.11 9.59
C PRO A 14 6.85 13.88 11.02
N TRP A 15 7.96 14.51 11.39
CA TRP A 15 8.41 14.54 12.77
C TRP A 15 7.52 15.46 13.63
N HIS A 16 7.65 15.39 14.95
CA HIS A 16 6.75 16.06 15.90
C HIS A 16 6.63 17.57 15.72
N ASP A 17 7.68 18.25 15.30
CA ASP A 17 7.69 19.69 15.06
C ASP A 17 6.80 20.08 13.87
N LEU A 18 6.94 19.37 12.74
CA LEU A 18 6.11 19.60 11.55
C LEU A 18 4.68 19.10 11.78
N ASP A 19 4.47 17.93 12.42
CA ASP A 19 3.15 17.43 12.77
C ASP A 19 2.35 18.47 13.58
N LYS A 20 3.00 19.05 14.59
CA LYS A 20 2.38 20.12 15.41
C LYS A 20 1.93 21.32 14.56
N VAL A 21 2.81 21.83 13.70
CA VAL A 21 2.48 22.99 12.83
C VAL A 21 1.34 22.63 11.88
N MET A 22 1.36 21.44 11.27
CA MET A 22 0.30 21.00 10.37
C MET A 22 -1.05 20.95 11.07
N ARG A 23 -1.12 20.42 12.30
CA ARG A 23 -2.35 20.36 13.09
C ARG A 23 -2.83 21.76 13.51
N GLU A 24 -1.95 22.62 14.00
CA GLU A 24 -2.28 23.97 14.45
C GLU A 24 -2.75 24.86 13.27
N GLN A 25 -2.17 24.69 12.08
CA GLN A 25 -2.50 25.48 10.90
C GLN A 25 -3.53 24.78 9.98
N GLN A 26 -4.00 23.59 10.36
CA GLN A 26 -4.93 22.77 9.56
C GLN A 26 -4.41 22.49 8.13
N ILE A 27 -3.09 22.30 7.99
CA ILE A 27 -2.45 21.93 6.74
C ILE A 27 -2.52 20.41 6.58
N PRO A 28 -3.18 19.86 5.55
CA PRO A 28 -3.17 18.43 5.30
C PRO A 28 -1.79 17.92 4.90
N LEU A 29 -1.50 16.65 5.13
CA LEU A 29 -0.27 16.02 4.63
C LEU A 29 -0.27 16.05 3.10
N PHE A 30 0.87 16.39 2.53
CA PHE A 30 1.04 16.65 1.10
C PHE A 30 2.21 15.87 0.50
N ALA A 31 2.15 15.65 -0.79
CA ALA A 31 3.22 15.04 -1.57
C ALA A 31 4.42 15.97 -1.70
N LEU A 32 5.63 15.43 -1.76
CA LEU A 32 6.85 16.24 -1.75
C LEU A 32 7.13 16.95 -3.08
N GLU A 33 6.68 16.39 -4.18
CA GLU A 33 7.00 16.90 -5.52
C GLU A 33 6.03 18.01 -5.94
N SER A 34 4.72 17.74 -5.91
CA SER A 34 3.69 18.73 -6.28
C SER A 34 3.25 19.63 -5.14
N GLN A 35 3.37 19.14 -3.90
CA GLN A 35 2.76 19.71 -2.69
C GLN A 35 1.22 19.60 -2.69
N ASP A 36 0.65 18.74 -3.52
CA ASP A 36 -0.77 18.44 -3.49
C ASP A 36 -1.13 17.60 -2.25
N PRO A 37 -2.32 17.80 -1.66
CA PRO A 37 -2.79 16.99 -0.54
C PRO A 37 -2.84 15.50 -0.90
N ILE A 38 -2.41 14.63 0.02
CA ILE A 38 -2.43 13.17 -0.21
C ILE A 38 -3.83 12.65 -0.48
N LYS A 39 -4.84 13.28 0.10
CA LYS A 39 -6.24 12.91 -0.13
C LYS A 39 -6.68 13.01 -1.60
N ASP A 40 -6.04 13.87 -2.39
CA ASP A 40 -6.42 14.13 -3.78
C ASP A 40 -5.85 13.10 -4.76
N PHE A 41 -5.02 12.16 -4.28
CA PHE A 41 -4.48 11.07 -5.07
C PHE A 41 -5.45 9.89 -5.18
N ASP A 42 -5.30 9.08 -6.21
CA ASP A 42 -6.11 7.87 -6.41
C ASP A 42 -5.72 6.73 -5.45
N PHE A 43 -4.42 6.67 -5.12
CA PHE A 43 -3.84 5.65 -4.25
C PHE A 43 -2.87 6.26 -3.24
N LEU A 44 -2.90 5.75 -2.02
CA LEU A 44 -1.86 5.92 -1.02
C LEU A 44 -1.16 4.58 -0.77
N GLY A 45 0.04 4.41 -1.31
CA GLY A 45 0.86 3.23 -1.09
C GLY A 45 1.78 3.38 0.11
N ILE A 46 1.68 2.49 1.09
CA ILE A 46 2.47 2.52 2.33
C ILE A 46 3.38 1.30 2.41
N THR A 47 4.68 1.53 2.49
CA THR A 47 5.66 0.47 2.72
C THR A 47 5.77 0.17 4.21
N ILE A 48 5.43 -1.06 4.60
CA ILE A 48 5.42 -1.51 6.00
C ILE A 48 6.66 -2.37 6.24
N GLN A 49 7.74 -1.73 6.73
CA GLN A 49 9.03 -2.39 6.91
C GLN A 49 9.11 -3.21 8.20
N PHE A 50 8.44 -2.75 9.27
CA PHE A 50 8.40 -3.40 10.58
C PHE A 50 7.22 -2.86 11.41
N GLU A 51 6.80 -3.61 12.40
CA GLU A 51 5.54 -3.39 13.14
C GLU A 51 5.53 -2.09 13.97
N MET A 52 6.69 -1.61 14.41
CA MET A 52 6.77 -0.36 15.17
C MET A 52 6.36 0.88 14.36
N CYS A 53 6.23 0.78 13.04
CA CYS A 53 5.76 1.89 12.21
C CYS A 53 4.21 1.98 12.11
N TYR A 54 3.46 1.06 12.72
CA TYR A 54 1.98 1.05 12.63
C TYR A 54 1.34 2.36 13.11
N THR A 55 1.85 2.95 14.19
CA THR A 55 1.35 4.24 14.66
C THR A 55 1.62 5.40 13.69
N ASN A 56 2.73 5.34 12.94
CA ASN A 56 3.04 6.33 11.92
C ASN A 56 2.10 6.22 10.71
N ILE A 57 1.61 5.01 10.42
CA ILE A 57 0.58 4.80 9.39
C ILE A 57 -0.70 5.54 9.77
N LEU A 58 -1.14 5.39 11.03
CA LEU A 58 -2.31 6.10 11.52
C LEU A 58 -2.11 7.63 11.50
N GLN A 59 -0.91 8.11 11.83
CA GLN A 59 -0.54 9.53 11.73
C GLN A 59 -0.64 10.03 10.28
N ILE A 60 -0.14 9.26 9.31
CA ILE A 60 -0.23 9.61 7.89
C ILE A 60 -1.69 9.74 7.46
N LEU A 61 -2.53 8.77 7.78
CA LEU A 61 -3.96 8.80 7.44
C LEU A 61 -4.67 10.00 8.07
N ASP A 62 -4.44 10.23 9.37
CA ASP A 62 -5.05 11.33 10.11
C ASP A 62 -4.63 12.71 9.57
N LEU A 63 -3.34 12.95 9.38
CA LEU A 63 -2.84 14.20 8.79
C LEU A 63 -3.26 14.38 7.33
N SER A 64 -3.46 13.31 6.58
CA SER A 64 -3.99 13.36 5.22
C SER A 64 -5.50 13.58 5.16
N GLN A 65 -6.18 13.63 6.33
CA GLN A 65 -7.65 13.73 6.42
C GLN A 65 -8.36 12.59 5.67
N ILE A 66 -7.73 11.40 5.64
CA ILE A 66 -8.31 10.17 5.10
C ILE A 66 -8.93 9.41 6.28
N PRO A 67 -10.17 8.90 6.16
CA PRO A 67 -10.77 8.07 7.21
C PRO A 67 -9.86 6.91 7.60
N LEU A 68 -9.61 6.75 8.92
CA LEU A 68 -8.68 5.72 9.41
C LEU A 68 -9.12 4.33 8.96
N HIS A 69 -10.36 3.96 9.25
CA HIS A 69 -10.88 2.65 8.88
C HIS A 69 -11.28 2.61 7.40
N ALA A 70 -10.87 1.56 6.70
CA ALA A 70 -11.18 1.36 5.28
C ALA A 70 -12.69 1.35 4.99
N LYS A 71 -13.49 0.83 5.93
CA LYS A 71 -14.96 0.77 5.82
C LYS A 71 -15.65 2.13 5.78
N ASP A 72 -14.98 3.18 6.30
CA ASP A 72 -15.55 4.54 6.39
C ASP A 72 -15.17 5.41 5.17
N ARG A 73 -14.33 4.88 4.26
CA ARG A 73 -13.91 5.56 3.04
C ARG A 73 -14.97 5.54 1.95
N THR A 74 -15.04 6.65 1.24
CA THR A 74 -15.98 6.89 0.15
C THR A 74 -15.27 6.90 -1.22
N LEU A 75 -16.01 7.23 -2.29
CA LEU A 75 -15.43 7.39 -3.63
C LEU A 75 -14.47 8.59 -3.74
N ASP A 76 -14.56 9.53 -2.81
CA ASP A 76 -13.71 10.72 -2.76
C ASP A 76 -12.39 10.49 -2.01
N ASP A 77 -12.21 9.31 -1.41
CA ASP A 77 -11.00 8.96 -0.67
C ASP A 77 -10.10 8.03 -1.50
N PRO A 78 -8.76 8.14 -1.39
CA PRO A 78 -7.85 7.23 -2.08
C PRO A 78 -8.01 5.79 -1.60
N PHE A 79 -7.57 4.83 -2.42
CA PHE A 79 -7.35 3.47 -1.95
C PHE A 79 -6.02 3.39 -1.20
N VAL A 80 -6.05 2.89 0.02
CA VAL A 80 -4.85 2.70 0.85
C VAL A 80 -4.31 1.29 0.68
N ILE A 81 -3.09 1.20 0.17
CA ILE A 81 -2.42 -0.06 -0.17
C ILE A 81 -1.22 -0.28 0.76
N GLY A 82 -1.18 -1.42 1.44
CA GLY A 82 -0.02 -1.85 2.21
C GLY A 82 0.93 -2.72 1.39
N GLY A 83 2.23 -2.47 1.49
CA GLY A 83 3.28 -3.30 0.89
C GLY A 83 4.46 -3.48 1.83
N GLY A 84 5.42 -4.32 1.45
CA GLY A 84 6.64 -4.55 2.22
C GLY A 84 6.60 -5.79 3.13
N PRO A 85 7.66 -6.05 3.93
CA PRO A 85 7.83 -7.30 4.66
C PRO A 85 6.70 -7.65 5.63
N CYS A 86 6.10 -6.65 6.31
CA CYS A 86 5.05 -6.91 7.30
C CYS A 86 3.73 -7.34 6.69
N THR A 87 3.56 -7.28 5.36
CA THR A 87 2.34 -7.77 4.69
C THR A 87 2.17 -9.29 4.73
N TYR A 88 3.18 -10.02 5.21
CA TYR A 88 3.03 -11.45 5.53
C TYR A 88 2.16 -11.72 6.77
N ASN A 89 1.95 -10.71 7.61
CA ASN A 89 1.00 -10.74 8.71
C ASN A 89 0.24 -9.40 8.75
N PRO A 90 -0.71 -9.16 7.84
CA PRO A 90 -1.38 -7.87 7.71
C PRO A 90 -2.49 -7.67 8.76
N GLU A 91 -3.00 -8.74 9.37
CA GLU A 91 -4.20 -8.70 10.22
C GLU A 91 -4.15 -7.70 11.38
N PRO A 92 -3.03 -7.44 12.07
CA PRO A 92 -2.99 -6.44 13.15
C PRO A 92 -3.37 -5.02 12.72
N ILE A 93 -3.28 -4.70 11.42
CA ILE A 93 -3.60 -3.37 10.86
C ILE A 93 -4.56 -3.45 9.66
N ALA A 94 -5.17 -4.61 9.44
CA ALA A 94 -5.99 -4.88 8.27
C ALA A 94 -7.16 -3.91 8.11
N GLU A 95 -7.78 -3.48 9.22
CA GLU A 95 -8.93 -2.56 9.20
C GLU A 95 -8.62 -1.14 8.69
N PHE A 96 -7.33 -0.76 8.62
CA PHE A 96 -6.89 0.55 8.14
C PHE A 96 -6.51 0.55 6.65
N PHE A 97 -6.50 -0.61 5.98
CA PHE A 97 -6.12 -0.76 4.59
C PHE A 97 -7.26 -1.28 3.72
N ASP A 98 -7.35 -0.78 2.51
CA ASP A 98 -8.27 -1.30 1.51
C ASP A 98 -7.76 -2.62 0.94
N LEU A 99 -6.46 -2.71 0.70
CA LEU A 99 -5.80 -3.93 0.23
C LEU A 99 -4.31 -3.95 0.58
N PHE A 100 -3.72 -5.15 0.54
CA PHE A 100 -2.28 -5.37 0.68
C PHE A 100 -1.72 -6.02 -0.57
N TYR A 101 -0.52 -5.60 -0.94
CA TYR A 101 0.29 -6.22 -1.96
C TYR A 101 1.32 -7.15 -1.30
N ILE A 102 1.24 -8.44 -1.58
CA ILE A 102 2.10 -9.47 -0.97
C ILE A 102 3.09 -9.98 -2.00
N GLY A 103 4.37 -9.70 -1.79
CA GLY A 103 5.46 -10.14 -2.65
C GLY A 103 6.14 -9.01 -3.41
N GLU A 104 6.69 -9.32 -4.56
CA GLU A 104 7.52 -8.43 -5.38
C GLU A 104 6.65 -7.60 -6.34
N GLY A 105 6.79 -6.27 -6.27
CA GLY A 105 5.86 -5.31 -6.90
C GLY A 105 5.98 -5.15 -8.41
N GLU A 106 6.98 -5.73 -9.05
CA GLU A 106 7.29 -5.46 -10.46
C GLU A 106 6.27 -6.02 -11.45
N THR A 107 5.46 -6.98 -11.03
CA THR A 107 4.60 -7.75 -11.95
C THR A 107 3.13 -7.36 -11.91
N ALA A 108 2.49 -7.35 -10.75
CA ALA A 108 1.04 -7.18 -10.68
C ALA A 108 0.57 -5.72 -10.55
N TYR A 109 1.47 -4.74 -10.37
CA TYR A 109 1.06 -3.33 -10.32
C TYR A 109 0.42 -2.86 -11.63
N ASP A 110 0.91 -3.31 -12.77
CA ASP A 110 0.33 -2.92 -14.06
C ASP A 110 -1.11 -3.42 -14.17
N GLU A 111 -1.40 -4.67 -13.76
CA GLU A 111 -2.76 -5.22 -13.75
C GLU A 111 -3.69 -4.47 -12.78
N LEU A 112 -3.21 -4.12 -11.59
CA LEU A 112 -3.98 -3.33 -10.63
C LEU A 112 -4.32 -1.94 -11.16
N LEU A 113 -3.36 -1.26 -11.79
CA LEU A 113 -3.54 0.06 -12.37
C LEU A 113 -4.49 0.03 -13.58
N ASP A 114 -4.42 -1.01 -14.41
CA ASP A 114 -5.34 -1.20 -15.53
C ASP A 114 -6.76 -1.47 -15.04
N ALA A 115 -6.92 -2.33 -14.02
CA ALA A 115 -8.21 -2.57 -13.38
C ALA A 115 -8.80 -1.30 -12.76
N TYR A 116 -7.97 -0.46 -12.15
CA TYR A 116 -8.39 0.84 -11.62
C TYR A 116 -8.83 1.79 -12.73
N LYS A 117 -8.08 1.87 -13.82
CA LYS A 117 -8.40 2.72 -14.96
C LYS A 117 -9.74 2.33 -15.61
N GLU A 118 -10.03 1.03 -15.73
CA GLU A 118 -11.31 0.52 -16.21
C GLU A 118 -12.45 0.84 -15.24
N TRP A 119 -12.17 0.80 -13.93
CA TRP A 119 -13.17 1.10 -12.91
C TRP A 119 -13.42 2.60 -12.75
N LYS A 120 -12.39 3.44 -12.80
CA LYS A 120 -12.50 4.90 -12.60
C LYS A 120 -13.46 5.52 -13.64
N GLY A 121 -14.48 6.21 -13.17
CA GLY A 121 -15.50 6.81 -14.03
C GLY A 121 -16.56 5.86 -14.57
N SER A 122 -16.55 4.58 -14.19
CA SER A 122 -17.56 3.58 -14.60
C SER A 122 -18.89 3.69 -13.85
N GLY A 123 -18.94 4.49 -12.78
CA GLY A 123 -20.09 4.56 -11.87
C GLY A 123 -20.21 3.41 -10.87
N LYS A 124 -19.23 2.50 -10.84
CA LYS A 124 -19.17 1.37 -9.91
C LYS A 124 -18.70 1.81 -8.52
N SER A 125 -19.07 1.04 -7.51
CA SER A 125 -18.68 1.23 -6.12
C SER A 125 -17.20 0.88 -5.86
N ARG A 126 -16.63 1.36 -4.73
CA ARG A 126 -15.30 0.92 -4.24
C ARG A 126 -15.24 -0.60 -4.08
N ARG A 127 -16.32 -1.21 -3.58
CA ARG A 127 -16.40 -2.66 -3.40
C ARG A 127 -16.19 -3.43 -4.69
N GLU A 128 -16.80 -3.00 -5.79
CA GLU A 128 -16.64 -3.65 -7.10
C GLU A 128 -15.20 -3.54 -7.63
N PHE A 129 -14.50 -2.45 -7.35
CA PHE A 129 -13.06 -2.37 -7.62
C PHE A 129 -12.27 -3.38 -6.77
N LEU A 130 -12.55 -3.45 -5.48
CA LEU A 130 -11.87 -4.39 -4.57
C LEU A 130 -12.15 -5.85 -4.95
N GLU A 131 -13.34 -6.17 -5.43
CA GLU A 131 -13.70 -7.51 -5.97
C GLU A 131 -12.86 -7.86 -7.22
N ARG A 132 -12.62 -6.90 -8.09
CA ARG A 132 -11.70 -7.08 -9.22
C ARG A 132 -10.25 -7.20 -8.77
N ALA A 133 -9.82 -6.39 -7.81
CA ALA A 133 -8.47 -6.42 -7.26
C ALA A 133 -8.17 -7.75 -6.54
N ALA A 134 -9.13 -8.31 -5.81
CA ALA A 134 -8.97 -9.59 -5.10
C ALA A 134 -8.66 -10.79 -6.03
N GLN A 135 -8.95 -10.67 -7.33
CA GLN A 135 -8.66 -11.69 -8.33
C GLN A 135 -7.24 -11.60 -8.89
N ILE A 136 -6.51 -10.53 -8.59
CA ILE A 136 -5.12 -10.35 -9.00
C ILE A 136 -4.21 -11.07 -8.02
N GLU A 137 -3.31 -11.92 -8.53
CA GLU A 137 -2.37 -12.67 -7.68
C GLU A 137 -1.50 -11.72 -6.86
N GLY A 138 -1.34 -12.04 -5.57
CA GLY A 138 -0.57 -11.22 -4.61
C GLY A 138 -1.37 -10.11 -3.94
N LEU A 139 -2.62 -9.87 -4.33
CA LEU A 139 -3.45 -8.88 -3.65
C LEU A 139 -4.34 -9.56 -2.60
N TYR A 140 -4.29 -9.03 -1.39
CA TYR A 140 -5.12 -9.41 -0.27
C TYR A 140 -6.06 -8.25 0.09
N VAL A 141 -7.36 -8.50 0.07
CA VAL A 141 -8.41 -7.53 0.44
C VAL A 141 -9.04 -7.95 1.75
N PRO A 142 -8.69 -7.34 2.90
CA PRO A 142 -9.14 -7.77 4.23
C PRO A 142 -10.66 -7.83 4.37
N LEU A 143 -11.38 -6.93 3.73
CA LEU A 143 -12.85 -6.87 3.73
C LEU A 143 -13.52 -8.18 3.32
N PHE A 144 -12.82 -9.04 2.58
CA PHE A 144 -13.36 -10.28 2.02
C PHE A 144 -13.00 -11.55 2.80
N TYR A 145 -12.55 -11.38 4.05
CA TYR A 145 -12.23 -12.52 4.93
C TYR A 145 -12.83 -12.33 6.31
N ASP A 146 -13.29 -13.45 6.88
CA ASP A 146 -13.82 -13.50 8.23
C ASP A 146 -12.95 -14.37 9.12
N ALA A 147 -12.59 -13.86 10.29
CA ALA A 147 -11.96 -14.60 11.37
C ALA A 147 -13.01 -15.09 12.36
N ALA A 148 -13.02 -16.38 12.66
CA ALA A 148 -13.81 -16.94 13.75
C ALA A 148 -12.89 -17.45 14.85
N TYR A 149 -13.31 -17.28 16.13
CA TYR A 149 -12.52 -17.62 17.30
C TYR A 149 -13.22 -18.71 18.11
N ASN A 150 -12.45 -19.52 18.82
CA ASN A 150 -12.91 -20.43 19.84
C ASN A 150 -13.21 -19.68 21.14
N GLU A 151 -13.87 -20.35 22.09
CA GLU A 151 -14.20 -19.76 23.42
C GLU A 151 -12.95 -19.32 24.22
N ASP A 152 -11.82 -19.98 23.99
CA ASP A 152 -10.52 -19.66 24.59
C ASP A 152 -9.74 -18.52 23.90
N GLY A 153 -10.32 -17.89 22.84
CA GLY A 153 -9.71 -16.81 22.09
C GLY A 153 -8.73 -17.28 21.00
N THR A 154 -8.53 -18.56 20.81
CA THR A 154 -7.70 -19.09 19.69
C THR A 154 -8.44 -19.00 18.36
N LEU A 155 -7.70 -18.78 17.27
CA LEU A 155 -8.28 -18.72 15.93
C LEU A 155 -8.88 -20.08 15.55
N LYS A 156 -10.19 -20.10 15.26
CA LYS A 156 -10.91 -21.30 14.80
C LYS A 156 -10.85 -21.47 13.30
N SER A 157 -11.08 -20.39 12.57
CA SER A 157 -11.03 -20.36 11.11
C SER A 157 -10.76 -18.94 10.61
N PHE A 158 -10.16 -18.87 9.43
CA PHE A 158 -9.99 -17.67 8.66
C PHE A 158 -10.36 -17.99 7.22
N THR A 159 -11.48 -17.47 6.73
CA THR A 159 -12.08 -17.92 5.47
C THR A 159 -12.59 -16.75 4.65
N PRO A 160 -12.51 -16.83 3.31
CA PRO A 160 -13.12 -15.81 2.46
C PRO A 160 -14.65 -15.79 2.64
N ASN A 161 -15.19 -14.59 2.66
CA ASN A 161 -16.64 -14.31 2.71
C ASN A 161 -17.17 -13.77 1.37
N ASN A 162 -16.34 -13.76 0.33
CA ASN A 162 -16.63 -13.24 -0.99
C ASN A 162 -16.13 -14.25 -2.05
N GLU A 163 -16.93 -14.48 -3.10
CA GLU A 163 -16.60 -15.44 -4.17
C GLU A 163 -15.36 -15.08 -5.00
N TYR A 164 -14.97 -13.79 -5.02
CA TYR A 164 -13.79 -13.31 -5.74
C TYR A 164 -12.50 -13.40 -4.92
N ALA A 165 -12.61 -13.64 -3.61
CA ALA A 165 -11.46 -13.75 -2.75
C ALA A 165 -10.92 -15.19 -2.72
N PRO A 166 -9.62 -15.42 -2.98
CA PRO A 166 -9.04 -16.77 -2.95
C PRO A 166 -8.94 -17.30 -1.51
N ALA A 167 -9.08 -18.61 -1.34
CA ALA A 167 -8.85 -19.24 -0.03
C ALA A 167 -7.42 -19.07 0.48
N THR A 168 -6.47 -18.86 -0.42
CA THR A 168 -5.05 -18.60 -0.12
C THR A 168 -4.52 -17.57 -1.11
N VAL A 169 -3.99 -16.47 -0.60
CA VAL A 169 -3.32 -15.46 -1.41
C VAL A 169 -1.90 -15.93 -1.70
N LYS A 170 -1.58 -16.12 -2.97
CA LYS A 170 -0.20 -16.43 -3.41
C LYS A 170 0.60 -15.16 -3.50
N LYS A 171 1.80 -15.16 -2.90
CA LYS A 171 2.70 -14.01 -3.06
C LYS A 171 3.22 -13.92 -4.50
N GLN A 172 3.40 -12.71 -4.97
CA GLN A 172 4.09 -12.43 -6.22
C GLN A 172 5.61 -12.67 -6.08
N ILE A 173 6.17 -13.37 -7.07
CA ILE A 173 7.60 -13.67 -7.12
C ILE A 173 8.11 -13.35 -8.53
N VAL A 174 9.17 -12.55 -8.61
CA VAL A 174 9.92 -12.33 -9.84
C VAL A 174 10.94 -13.47 -9.98
N MET A 175 10.66 -14.42 -10.84
CA MET A 175 11.50 -15.62 -11.02
C MET A 175 12.83 -15.31 -11.70
N ASP A 176 12.89 -14.28 -12.53
CA ASP A 176 14.10 -13.80 -13.18
C ASP A 176 14.23 -12.28 -13.00
N VAL A 177 15.21 -11.87 -12.22
CA VAL A 177 15.49 -10.45 -11.95
C VAL A 177 16.18 -9.75 -13.10
N THR A 178 16.65 -10.47 -14.12
CA THR A 178 17.38 -9.91 -15.26
C THR A 178 16.52 -8.92 -16.05
N ASP A 179 15.23 -9.24 -16.19
CA ASP A 179 14.26 -8.42 -16.92
C ASP A 179 13.42 -7.53 -16.00
N ALA A 180 13.66 -7.58 -14.68
CA ALA A 180 12.94 -6.77 -13.73
C ALA A 180 13.24 -5.27 -13.95
N PRO A 181 12.22 -4.39 -13.87
CA PRO A 181 12.42 -2.95 -14.01
C PRO A 181 13.37 -2.42 -12.93
N TYR A 182 14.47 -1.83 -13.34
CA TYR A 182 15.44 -1.20 -12.45
C TYR A 182 15.51 0.31 -12.74
N PRO A 183 15.53 1.19 -11.71
CA PRO A 183 15.61 2.63 -11.91
C PRO A 183 17.00 3.03 -12.43
N MET A 184 17.13 3.26 -13.74
CA MET A 184 18.38 3.70 -14.38
C MET A 184 18.76 5.14 -14.06
N LYS A 185 17.81 5.94 -13.58
CA LYS A 185 18.00 7.33 -13.17
C LYS A 185 17.40 7.53 -11.80
N PRO A 186 18.08 7.06 -10.74
CA PRO A 186 17.57 7.24 -9.38
C PRO A 186 17.52 8.72 -9.00
N VAL A 187 16.53 9.08 -8.17
CA VAL A 187 16.47 10.40 -7.57
C VAL A 187 17.61 10.53 -6.57
N VAL A 188 18.45 11.54 -6.75
CA VAL A 188 19.58 11.82 -5.87
C VAL A 188 19.37 13.15 -5.15
N PRO A 189 19.76 13.29 -3.87
CA PRO A 189 19.63 14.54 -3.14
C PRO A 189 20.66 15.58 -3.58
N PHE A 190 20.30 16.84 -3.45
CA PHE A 190 21.22 17.97 -3.67
C PHE A 190 22.12 18.26 -2.46
N ILE A 191 21.77 17.71 -1.30
CA ILE A 191 22.52 17.88 -0.05
C ILE A 191 23.33 16.62 0.27
N LYS A 192 24.37 16.76 1.08
CA LYS A 192 25.15 15.60 1.58
C LYS A 192 24.25 14.72 2.43
N VAL A 193 24.23 13.43 2.14
CA VAL A 193 23.47 12.40 2.87
C VAL A 193 24.40 11.37 3.51
N THR A 194 23.89 10.64 4.48
CA THR A 194 24.65 9.60 5.19
C THR A 194 25.07 8.46 4.27
N GLN A 195 24.23 8.10 3.31
CA GLN A 195 24.41 7.01 2.34
C GLN A 195 24.66 7.56 0.94
N ASP A 196 25.78 8.28 0.73
CA ASP A 196 26.16 8.83 -0.57
C ASP A 196 26.91 7.78 -1.39
N ARG A 197 26.17 6.83 -1.98
CA ARG A 197 26.71 5.73 -2.78
C ARG A 197 25.68 5.15 -3.75
N VAL A 198 26.17 4.53 -4.80
CA VAL A 198 25.33 3.75 -5.74
C VAL A 198 24.94 2.44 -5.07
N VAL A 199 23.65 2.09 -5.19
CA VAL A 199 23.11 0.81 -4.71
C VAL A 199 22.73 -0.02 -5.93
N LEU A 200 23.25 -1.25 -5.99
CA LEU A 200 22.95 -2.22 -7.04
C LEU A 200 22.33 -3.47 -6.40
N GLU A 201 21.19 -3.89 -6.91
CA GLU A 201 20.59 -5.17 -6.52
C GLU A 201 21.25 -6.28 -7.34
N ILE A 202 21.92 -7.22 -6.67
CA ILE A 202 22.63 -8.33 -7.32
C ILE A 202 21.96 -9.68 -7.07
N GLN A 203 21.08 -9.77 -6.09
CA GLN A 203 20.29 -10.97 -5.80
C GLN A 203 19.10 -10.64 -4.90
N ARG A 204 18.09 -11.49 -4.92
CA ARG A 204 16.95 -11.51 -4.00
C ARG A 204 16.93 -12.82 -3.24
N GLY A 205 16.53 -12.73 -1.95
CA GLY A 205 16.49 -13.88 -1.07
C GLY A 205 17.84 -14.31 -0.51
N CYS A 206 17.81 -15.35 0.32
CA CYS A 206 18.97 -15.90 1.00
C CYS A 206 18.95 -17.44 0.91
N ILE A 207 20.05 -18.04 0.50
CA ILE A 207 20.21 -19.50 0.43
C ILE A 207 20.55 -20.15 1.79
N ARG A 208 20.70 -19.35 2.84
CA ARG A 208 21.11 -19.81 4.17
C ARG A 208 19.96 -20.01 5.15
N GLY A 209 18.71 -19.88 4.69
CA GLY A 209 17.49 -20.10 5.49
C GLY A 209 17.02 -18.87 6.23
#